data_5797b2abe4b6387c0695c0377e7a4efd
#
_entry.id   5797b2abe4b6387c0695c0377e7a4efd
#
_cell.length_a   1.000
_cell.length_b   1.000
_cell.length_c   1.000
_cell.angle_alpha   90.00
_cell.angle_beta   90.00
_cell.angle_gamma   90.00
#
_symmetry.space_group_name_H-M   'P 1'
#
loop_
_entity.id
_entity.type
_entity.pdbx_description
1 polymer ?
#
loop_
_entity_poly.entity_id
_entity_poly.type
_entity_poly.pdbx_seq_one_letter_code
_entity_poly.pdbx_strand_id
1 'polypeptide(L)'
;AMAVINFGSINIDHIYTVAHFVTPGETLSSSNYQSVLGGKGANQSIACALANGDVKHVGSVHTNDASFIDILDKAGVNTQFVEKQDSTATGHAIIQVNSDGENAIVLFAGANHQLSTQQIDNVLNSASKDDWALLQNETNAIGDIIDKASALGLAIAFNPAPMTPNIATLALDKVTLLFVNEIEAMQLTQTENIDDAAHIMREKYPNTKVIMTLGKAGVK
;
A
#
# COMPACT_ATOMS: atom_id res chain seq x y z
N ALA A 1 -20.47 -5.65 -12.95
CA ALA A 1 -20.19 -4.96 -11.71
C ALA A 1 -18.70 -4.64 -11.63
N MET A 2 -18.34 -3.47 -11.07
CA MET A 2 -16.98 -3.02 -10.90
C MET A 2 -16.33 -3.71 -9.71
N ALA A 3 -15.12 -4.24 -9.90
CA ALA A 3 -14.28 -4.73 -8.82
C ALA A 3 -13.03 -3.85 -8.69
N VAL A 4 -12.49 -3.79 -7.48
CA VAL A 4 -11.18 -3.21 -7.20
C VAL A 4 -10.19 -4.35 -7.07
N ILE A 5 -9.13 -4.31 -7.88
CA ILE A 5 -8.02 -5.25 -7.82
C ILE A 5 -6.88 -4.54 -7.10
N ASN A 6 -6.67 -4.90 -5.84
CA ASN A 6 -5.69 -4.26 -4.98
C ASN A 6 -4.41 -5.07 -4.94
N PHE A 7 -3.35 -4.56 -5.57
CA PHE A 7 -1.99 -5.12 -5.51
C PHE A 7 -1.31 -4.54 -4.28
N GLY A 8 -1.46 -5.20 -3.15
CA GLY A 8 -1.18 -4.55 -1.90
C GLY A 8 -0.39 -5.38 -0.90
N SER A 9 0.30 -4.65 -0.02
CA SER A 9 1.03 -5.22 1.09
C SER A 9 0.11 -5.93 2.07
N ILE A 10 0.67 -6.97 2.69
CA ILE A 10 0.09 -7.64 3.86
C ILE A 10 1.21 -7.69 4.89
N ASN A 11 1.05 -7.00 6.00
CA ASN A 11 2.04 -6.92 7.06
C ASN A 11 1.49 -7.50 8.37
N ILE A 12 2.39 -8.09 9.13
CA ILE A 12 2.14 -8.41 10.53
C ILE A 12 2.78 -7.31 11.36
N ASP A 13 1.98 -6.53 12.07
CA ASP A 13 2.48 -5.50 12.95
C ASP A 13 2.67 -6.08 14.35
N HIS A 14 3.94 -6.14 14.81
CA HIS A 14 4.31 -6.54 16.16
C HIS A 14 4.42 -5.28 17.02
N ILE A 15 3.46 -5.08 17.91
CA ILE A 15 3.33 -3.83 18.67
C ILE A 15 3.74 -4.09 20.12
N TYR A 16 4.80 -3.41 20.53
CA TYR A 16 5.37 -3.46 21.88
C TYR A 16 5.08 -2.14 22.59
N THR A 17 4.39 -2.20 23.70
CA THR A 17 4.20 -1.03 24.58
C THR A 17 5.41 -0.91 25.50
N VAL A 18 6.09 0.23 25.43
CA VAL A 18 7.35 0.46 26.16
C VAL A 18 7.27 1.77 26.95
N ALA A 19 8.05 1.87 28.02
CA ALA A 19 8.15 3.12 28.79
C ALA A 19 8.89 4.21 27.99
N HIS A 20 9.90 3.81 27.24
CA HIS A 20 10.68 4.66 26.33
C HIS A 20 11.19 3.79 25.18
N PHE A 21 11.64 4.40 24.11
CA PHE A 21 12.23 3.63 22.99
C PHE A 21 13.58 3.05 23.43
N VAL A 22 13.79 1.76 23.08
CA VAL A 22 15.03 1.08 23.41
C VAL A 22 16.23 1.81 22.82
N THR A 23 17.28 1.94 23.61
CA THR A 23 18.54 2.57 23.19
C THR A 23 19.63 1.52 22.92
N PRO A 24 20.68 1.87 22.16
CA PRO A 24 21.76 0.93 21.89
C PRO A 24 22.36 0.35 23.19
N GLY A 25 22.48 -0.97 23.23
CA GLY A 25 23.02 -1.70 24.40
C GLY A 25 22.02 -1.96 25.51
N GLU A 26 20.83 -1.39 25.44
CA GLU A 26 19.77 -1.61 26.45
C GLU A 26 18.95 -2.86 26.13
N THR A 27 18.55 -3.57 27.18
CA THR A 27 17.50 -4.58 27.14
C THR A 27 16.30 -4.04 27.89
N LEU A 28 15.21 -3.80 27.18
CA LEU A 28 14.00 -3.21 27.75
C LEU A 28 12.86 -4.22 27.69
N SER A 29 12.18 -4.42 28.82
CA SER A 29 10.99 -5.25 28.85
C SER A 29 9.77 -4.42 28.47
N SER A 30 9.00 -4.91 27.49
CA SER A 30 7.71 -4.29 27.15
C SER A 30 6.65 -4.63 28.20
N SER A 31 5.72 -3.72 28.41
CA SER A 31 4.58 -3.94 29.32
C SER A 31 3.42 -4.67 28.63
N ASN A 32 3.38 -4.64 27.29
CA ASN A 32 2.38 -5.35 26.51
C ASN A 32 2.93 -5.67 25.13
N TYR A 33 2.41 -6.73 24.52
CA TYR A 33 2.71 -7.13 23.16
C TYR A 33 1.44 -7.63 22.48
N GLN A 34 1.25 -7.23 21.23
CA GLN A 34 0.21 -7.81 20.37
C GLN A 34 0.71 -7.86 18.93
N SER A 35 0.18 -8.80 18.14
CA SER A 35 0.38 -8.83 16.71
C SER A 35 -0.95 -8.64 16.01
N VAL A 36 -0.98 -7.75 15.03
CA VAL A 36 -2.20 -7.42 14.28
C VAL A 36 -1.88 -7.37 12.79
N LEU A 37 -2.91 -7.57 11.97
CA LEU A 37 -2.80 -7.36 10.52
C LEU A 37 -2.61 -5.88 10.24
N GLY A 38 -1.63 -5.56 9.40
CA GLY A 38 -1.34 -4.21 8.96
C GLY A 38 -0.94 -4.17 7.50
N GLY A 39 -0.30 -3.08 7.12
CA GLY A 39 0.07 -2.76 5.75
C GLY A 39 -0.99 -1.91 5.06
N LYS A 40 -0.54 -0.93 4.27
CA LYS A 40 -1.44 -0.03 3.54
C LYS A 40 -2.37 -0.80 2.62
N GLY A 41 -1.85 -1.83 1.94
CA GLY A 41 -2.64 -2.66 1.04
C GLY A 41 -3.77 -3.39 1.74
N ALA A 42 -3.46 -4.13 2.80
CA ALA A 42 -4.46 -4.87 3.57
C ALA A 42 -5.51 -3.93 4.17
N ASN A 43 -5.08 -2.79 4.70
CA ASN A 43 -6.00 -1.81 5.28
C ASN A 43 -6.96 -1.24 4.24
N GLN A 44 -6.49 -0.96 3.04
CA GLN A 44 -7.34 -0.45 1.95
C GLN A 44 -8.31 -1.52 1.44
N SER A 45 -7.89 -2.77 1.34
CA SER A 45 -8.79 -3.87 0.98
C SER A 45 -9.92 -4.04 1.99
N ILE A 46 -9.58 -4.01 3.28
CA ILE A 46 -10.58 -4.12 4.35
C ILE A 46 -11.55 -2.95 4.31
N ALA A 47 -11.05 -1.73 4.17
CA ALA A 47 -11.89 -0.52 4.09
C ALA A 47 -12.86 -0.60 2.90
N CYS A 48 -12.40 -1.05 1.75
CA CYS A 48 -13.23 -1.24 0.56
C CYS A 48 -14.31 -2.29 0.79
N ALA A 49 -13.95 -3.43 1.36
CA ALA A 49 -14.91 -4.50 1.64
C ALA A 49 -15.96 -4.08 2.66
N LEU A 50 -15.56 -3.38 3.73
CA LEU A 50 -16.48 -2.86 4.74
C LEU A 50 -17.45 -1.80 4.19
N ALA A 51 -17.07 -1.12 3.13
CA ALA A 51 -17.93 -0.19 2.39
C ALA A 51 -18.78 -0.91 1.32
N ASN A 52 -18.90 -2.22 1.39
CA ASN A 52 -19.61 -3.09 0.44
C ASN A 52 -19.02 -3.09 -0.98
N GLY A 53 -17.76 -2.74 -1.12
CA GLY A 53 -17.04 -2.85 -2.39
C GLY A 53 -16.68 -4.31 -2.70
N ASP A 54 -16.59 -4.62 -3.99
CA ASP A 54 -16.03 -5.88 -4.46
C ASP A 54 -14.53 -5.69 -4.63
N VAL A 55 -13.74 -6.33 -3.78
CA VAL A 55 -12.27 -6.16 -3.76
C VAL A 55 -11.58 -7.52 -3.82
N LYS A 56 -10.64 -7.63 -4.76
CA LYS A 56 -9.70 -8.75 -4.89
C LYS A 56 -8.34 -8.28 -4.40
N HIS A 57 -7.77 -8.96 -3.42
CA HIS A 57 -6.43 -8.63 -2.93
C HIS A 57 -5.39 -9.53 -3.61
N VAL A 58 -4.42 -8.91 -4.26
CA VAL A 58 -3.28 -9.57 -4.88
C VAL A 58 -2.07 -9.29 -4.01
N GLY A 59 -1.58 -10.30 -3.34
CA GLY A 59 -0.50 -10.15 -2.38
C GLY A 59 0.27 -11.46 -2.17
N SER A 60 1.22 -11.44 -1.25
CA SER A 60 2.04 -12.59 -0.94
C SER A 60 2.37 -12.65 0.55
N VAL A 61 2.23 -13.83 1.14
CA VAL A 61 2.61 -14.10 2.53
C VAL A 61 3.41 -15.39 2.62
N HIS A 62 4.13 -15.57 3.71
CA HIS A 62 4.74 -16.87 4.01
C HIS A 62 3.65 -17.88 4.36
N THR A 63 3.85 -19.14 3.97
CA THR A 63 2.89 -20.24 4.20
C THR A 63 2.47 -20.35 5.67
N ASN A 64 3.40 -20.12 6.62
CA ASN A 64 3.12 -20.19 8.04
C ASN A 64 2.16 -19.12 8.54
N ASP A 65 1.93 -18.06 7.78
CA ASP A 65 1.09 -16.92 8.15
C ASP A 65 -0.25 -16.91 7.41
N ALA A 66 -0.68 -18.05 6.90
CA ALA A 66 -1.95 -18.18 6.19
C ALA A 66 -3.16 -17.71 7.02
N SER A 67 -3.08 -17.76 8.36
CA SER A 67 -4.15 -17.26 9.24
C SER A 67 -4.45 -15.78 9.07
N PHE A 68 -3.48 -14.97 8.64
CA PHE A 68 -3.69 -13.56 8.37
C PHE A 68 -4.52 -13.34 7.10
N ILE A 69 -4.48 -14.27 6.14
CA ILE A 69 -5.36 -14.27 4.96
C ILE A 69 -6.83 -14.43 5.41
N ASP A 70 -7.09 -15.23 6.43
CA ASP A 70 -8.44 -15.44 6.95
C ASP A 70 -9.05 -14.14 7.50
N ILE A 71 -8.24 -13.25 8.04
CA ILE A 71 -8.71 -11.94 8.51
C ILE A 71 -9.25 -11.11 7.35
N LEU A 72 -8.54 -11.10 6.22
CA LEU A 72 -9.01 -10.43 5.00
C LEU A 72 -10.30 -11.08 4.47
N ASP A 73 -10.32 -12.39 4.42
CA ASP A 73 -11.47 -13.15 3.93
C ASP A 73 -12.72 -12.88 4.76
N LYS A 74 -12.60 -12.89 6.10
CA LYS A 74 -13.71 -12.59 7.01
C LYS A 74 -14.22 -11.16 6.90
N ALA A 75 -13.37 -10.22 6.46
CA ALA A 75 -13.77 -8.85 6.20
C ALA A 75 -14.53 -8.67 4.90
N GLY A 76 -14.61 -9.72 4.06
CA GLY A 76 -15.30 -9.68 2.78
C GLY A 76 -14.38 -9.48 1.57
N VAL A 77 -13.06 -9.54 1.76
CA VAL A 77 -12.08 -9.44 0.68
C VAL A 77 -11.97 -10.78 -0.04
N ASN A 78 -11.95 -10.75 -1.38
CA ASN A 78 -11.62 -11.94 -2.17
C ASN A 78 -10.12 -12.19 -2.10
N THR A 79 -9.72 -13.29 -1.44
CA THR A 79 -8.33 -13.64 -1.15
C THR A 79 -7.76 -14.72 -2.06
N GLN A 80 -8.48 -15.13 -3.10
CA GLN A 80 -8.02 -16.21 -3.99
C GLN A 80 -6.72 -15.88 -4.74
N PHE A 81 -6.36 -14.60 -4.86
CA PHE A 81 -5.15 -14.14 -5.53
C PHE A 81 -4.02 -13.80 -4.56
N VAL A 82 -4.19 -14.09 -3.27
CA VAL A 82 -3.10 -14.01 -2.29
C VAL A 82 -2.32 -15.32 -2.36
N GLU A 83 -1.05 -15.21 -2.71
CA GLU A 83 -0.16 -16.38 -2.81
C GLU A 83 0.56 -16.63 -1.49
N LYS A 84 0.81 -17.91 -1.24
CA LYS A 84 1.65 -18.37 -0.13
C LYS A 84 2.98 -18.83 -0.73
N GLN A 85 4.08 -18.50 -0.08
CA GLN A 85 5.42 -18.91 -0.50
C GLN A 85 6.30 -19.20 0.72
N ASP A 86 7.40 -19.88 0.53
CA ASP A 86 8.30 -20.33 1.61
C ASP A 86 9.68 -19.68 1.55
N SER A 87 9.92 -18.79 0.57
CA SER A 87 11.26 -18.25 0.31
C SER A 87 11.64 -17.09 1.24
N THR A 88 10.66 -16.37 1.78
CA THR A 88 10.92 -15.25 2.67
C THR A 88 9.78 -15.06 3.66
N ALA A 89 10.06 -14.41 4.78
CA ALA A 89 9.06 -14.09 5.79
C ALA A 89 8.00 -13.13 5.22
N THR A 90 6.79 -13.22 5.75
CA THR A 90 5.75 -12.23 5.52
C THR A 90 6.25 -10.84 5.92
N GLY A 91 5.90 -9.82 5.14
CA GLY A 91 6.17 -8.44 5.49
C GLY A 91 5.73 -8.15 6.91
N HIS A 92 6.53 -7.44 7.69
CA HIS A 92 6.20 -7.17 9.07
C HIS A 92 6.84 -5.88 9.57
N ALA A 93 6.27 -5.36 10.63
CA ALA A 93 6.80 -4.19 11.32
C ALA A 93 7.01 -4.52 12.79
N ILE A 94 8.14 -4.07 13.33
CA ILE A 94 8.42 -4.06 14.77
C ILE A 94 8.13 -2.64 15.23
N ILE A 95 7.10 -2.47 16.04
CA ILE A 95 6.58 -1.17 16.45
C ILE A 95 6.72 -1.03 17.95
N GLN A 96 7.44 0.01 18.40
CA GLN A 96 7.47 0.43 19.78
C GLN A 96 6.51 1.60 19.95
N VAL A 97 5.66 1.55 20.97
CA VAL A 97 4.75 2.64 21.33
C VAL A 97 5.07 3.05 22.76
N ASN A 98 5.43 4.31 22.96
CA ASN A 98 5.72 4.84 24.29
C ASN A 98 4.46 5.41 24.97
N SER A 99 4.64 5.91 26.20
CA SER A 99 3.53 6.47 27.00
C SER A 99 2.90 7.73 26.39
N ASP A 100 3.63 8.44 25.53
CA ASP A 100 3.14 9.64 24.83
C ASP A 100 2.38 9.29 23.53
N GLY A 101 2.29 8.00 23.19
CA GLY A 101 1.66 7.55 21.96
C GLY A 101 2.54 7.69 20.73
N GLU A 102 3.82 8.00 20.90
CA GLU A 102 4.78 8.06 19.78
C GLU A 102 5.19 6.66 19.36
N ASN A 103 5.47 6.49 18.07
CA ASN A 103 5.88 5.22 17.46
C ASN A 103 7.32 5.27 16.98
N ALA A 104 8.05 4.16 17.17
CA ALA A 104 9.32 3.89 16.50
C ALA A 104 9.16 2.57 15.77
N ILE A 105 9.42 2.56 14.45
CA ILE A 105 9.05 1.45 13.58
C ILE A 105 10.26 0.98 12.79
N VAL A 106 10.48 -0.36 12.80
CA VAL A 106 11.37 -1.05 11.87
C VAL A 106 10.50 -1.89 10.96
N LEU A 107 10.64 -1.69 9.64
CA LEU A 107 9.83 -2.36 8.63
C LEU A 107 10.68 -3.34 7.83
N PHE A 108 10.16 -4.55 7.60
CA PHE A 108 10.72 -5.53 6.68
C PHE A 108 9.69 -5.84 5.58
N ALA A 109 10.04 -5.57 4.33
CA ALA A 109 9.13 -5.76 3.21
C ALA A 109 8.80 -7.23 2.95
N GLY A 110 9.78 -8.10 3.01
CA GLY A 110 9.62 -9.55 2.91
C GLY A 110 8.82 -9.99 1.69
N ALA A 111 7.81 -10.83 1.92
CA ALA A 111 6.97 -11.39 0.88
C ALA A 111 6.21 -10.35 0.05
N ASN A 112 6.05 -9.12 0.53
CA ASN A 112 5.43 -8.05 -0.25
C ASN A 112 6.20 -7.73 -1.54
N HIS A 113 7.49 -8.04 -1.58
CA HIS A 113 8.32 -7.87 -2.77
C HIS A 113 8.44 -9.16 -3.59
N GLN A 114 7.53 -10.11 -3.41
CA GLN A 114 7.53 -11.41 -4.09
C GLN A 114 6.32 -11.61 -5.00
N LEU A 115 5.63 -10.55 -5.42
CA LEU A 115 4.57 -10.68 -6.42
C LEU A 115 5.18 -11.21 -7.72
N SER A 116 4.64 -12.33 -8.22
CA SER A 116 5.12 -12.94 -9.45
C SER A 116 4.47 -12.32 -10.68
N THR A 117 5.18 -12.33 -11.80
CA THR A 117 4.64 -11.90 -13.09
C THR A 117 3.39 -12.72 -13.45
N GLN A 118 3.42 -14.03 -13.19
CA GLN A 118 2.30 -14.92 -13.46
C GLN A 118 1.06 -14.56 -12.65
N GLN A 119 1.23 -14.28 -11.36
CA GLN A 119 0.15 -13.86 -10.46
C GLN A 119 -0.51 -12.56 -10.96
N ILE A 120 0.32 -11.58 -11.33
CA ILE A 120 -0.13 -10.29 -11.86
C ILE A 120 -0.88 -10.50 -13.17
N ASP A 121 -0.31 -11.23 -14.11
CA ASP A 121 -0.91 -11.48 -15.42
C ASP A 121 -2.24 -12.25 -15.31
N ASN A 122 -2.30 -13.26 -14.44
CA ASN A 122 -3.52 -14.03 -14.24
C ASN A 122 -4.69 -13.17 -13.76
N VAL A 123 -4.46 -12.30 -12.78
CA VAL A 123 -5.53 -11.44 -12.26
C VAL A 123 -5.91 -10.37 -13.27
N LEU A 124 -4.95 -9.75 -13.94
CA LEU A 124 -5.24 -8.71 -14.92
C LEU A 124 -5.95 -9.27 -16.16
N ASN A 125 -5.57 -10.46 -16.63
CA ASN A 125 -6.23 -11.09 -17.78
C ASN A 125 -7.67 -11.52 -17.49
N SER A 126 -8.03 -11.71 -16.22
CA SER A 126 -9.39 -12.01 -15.80
C SER A 126 -10.23 -10.77 -15.47
N ALA A 127 -9.63 -9.59 -15.53
CA ALA A 127 -10.31 -8.35 -15.17
C ALA A 127 -11.34 -7.92 -16.23
N SER A 128 -12.40 -7.28 -15.76
CA SER A 128 -13.40 -6.62 -16.61
C SER A 128 -12.97 -5.17 -16.88
N LYS A 129 -13.45 -4.60 -17.99
CA LYS A 129 -13.09 -3.23 -18.40
C LYS A 129 -13.44 -2.15 -17.36
N ASP A 130 -14.44 -2.42 -16.53
CA ASP A 130 -14.89 -1.48 -15.50
C ASP A 130 -14.15 -1.63 -14.18
N ASP A 131 -13.25 -2.60 -14.09
CA ASP A 131 -12.47 -2.83 -12.89
C ASP A 131 -11.39 -1.76 -12.72
N TRP A 132 -11.01 -1.54 -11.46
CA TRP A 132 -9.94 -0.63 -11.09
C TRP A 132 -8.74 -1.41 -10.54
N ALA A 133 -7.55 -1.02 -10.96
CA ALA A 133 -6.33 -1.45 -10.28
C ALA A 133 -6.00 -0.43 -9.19
N LEU A 134 -5.73 -0.92 -7.97
CA LEU A 134 -5.35 -0.09 -6.83
C LEU A 134 -3.95 -0.49 -6.39
N LEU A 135 -3.08 0.49 -6.18
CA LEU A 135 -1.69 0.28 -5.78
C LEU A 135 -1.28 1.23 -4.66
N GLN A 136 -0.30 0.78 -3.90
CA GLN A 136 0.46 1.58 -2.95
C GLN A 136 1.95 1.31 -3.19
N ASN A 137 2.85 2.06 -2.57
CA ASN A 137 4.29 1.85 -2.76
C ASN A 137 4.88 0.93 -1.69
N GLU A 138 4.30 -0.26 -1.53
CA GLU A 138 4.76 -1.25 -0.55
C GLU A 138 4.99 -2.64 -1.15
N THR A 139 4.88 -2.77 -2.46
CA THR A 139 5.12 -4.04 -3.18
C THR A 139 6.13 -3.85 -4.31
N ASN A 140 6.56 -4.95 -4.90
CA ASN A 140 7.35 -4.91 -6.13
C ASN A 140 6.44 -4.71 -7.35
N ALA A 141 7.04 -4.54 -8.51
CA ALA A 141 6.40 -4.54 -9.83
C ALA A 141 5.36 -3.43 -10.07
N ILE A 142 5.43 -2.33 -9.32
CA ILE A 142 4.45 -1.23 -9.43
C ILE A 142 4.41 -0.66 -10.85
N GLY A 143 5.57 -0.36 -11.43
CA GLY A 143 5.65 0.16 -12.79
C GLY A 143 5.09 -0.80 -13.84
N ASP A 144 5.39 -2.08 -13.71
CA ASP A 144 4.89 -3.12 -14.59
C ASP A 144 3.37 -3.27 -14.50
N ILE A 145 2.83 -3.22 -13.29
CA ILE A 145 1.38 -3.28 -13.07
C ILE A 145 0.68 -2.05 -13.69
N ILE A 146 1.23 -0.86 -13.50
CA ILE A 146 0.69 0.36 -14.11
C ILE A 146 0.64 0.23 -15.62
N ASP A 147 1.74 -0.20 -16.25
CA ASP A 147 1.82 -0.36 -17.70
C ASP A 147 0.82 -1.40 -18.22
N LYS A 148 0.74 -2.56 -17.57
CA LYS A 148 -0.16 -3.65 -17.97
C LYS A 148 -1.62 -3.30 -17.77
N ALA A 149 -1.98 -2.72 -16.65
CA ALA A 149 -3.34 -2.29 -16.36
C ALA A 149 -3.80 -1.20 -17.34
N SER A 150 -2.94 -0.23 -17.63
CA SER A 150 -3.21 0.81 -18.61
C SER A 150 -3.42 0.24 -20.01
N ALA A 151 -2.58 -0.71 -20.43
CA ALA A 151 -2.71 -1.37 -21.72
C ALA A 151 -4.03 -2.14 -21.88
N LEU A 152 -4.58 -2.65 -20.80
CA LEU A 152 -5.88 -3.33 -20.75
C LEU A 152 -7.06 -2.35 -20.65
N GLY A 153 -6.81 -1.06 -20.54
CA GLY A 153 -7.84 -0.04 -20.40
C GLY A 153 -8.45 0.08 -19.02
N LEU A 154 -7.82 -0.49 -17.99
CA LEU A 154 -8.29 -0.37 -16.62
C LEU A 154 -8.00 1.02 -16.06
N ALA A 155 -8.92 1.52 -15.24
CA ALA A 155 -8.62 2.69 -14.41
C ALA A 155 -7.65 2.28 -13.30
N ILE A 156 -6.75 3.21 -12.94
CA ILE A 156 -5.70 2.97 -11.94
C ILE A 156 -5.79 4.03 -10.86
N ALA A 157 -5.90 3.58 -9.60
CA ALA A 157 -5.79 4.42 -8.43
C ALA A 157 -4.46 4.10 -7.73
N PHE A 158 -3.66 5.11 -7.45
CA PHE A 158 -2.34 4.94 -6.86
C PHE A 158 -2.14 5.88 -5.66
N ASN A 159 -1.80 5.25 -4.54
CA ASN A 159 -1.31 5.94 -3.36
C ASN A 159 0.20 5.67 -3.26
N PRO A 160 1.07 6.63 -3.63
CA PRO A 160 2.51 6.37 -3.72
C PRO A 160 3.24 6.33 -2.38
N ALA A 161 2.51 6.35 -1.27
CA ALA A 161 3.12 6.25 0.06
C ALA A 161 3.62 4.82 0.36
N PRO A 162 4.78 4.68 1.01
CA PRO A 162 5.72 5.75 1.37
C PRO A 162 6.46 6.30 0.14
N MET A 163 6.63 7.63 0.09
CA MET A 163 7.28 8.26 -1.05
C MET A 163 8.77 7.90 -1.11
N THR A 164 9.19 7.40 -2.27
CA THR A 164 10.59 7.05 -2.56
C THR A 164 10.98 7.63 -3.92
N PRO A 165 12.30 7.81 -4.20
CA PRO A 165 12.72 8.44 -5.46
C PRO A 165 12.25 7.75 -6.73
N ASN A 166 12.03 6.43 -6.70
CA ASN A 166 11.58 5.68 -7.88
C ASN A 166 10.16 6.05 -8.34
N ILE A 167 9.35 6.66 -7.50
CA ILE A 167 7.99 7.08 -7.88
C ILE A 167 8.03 8.06 -9.06
N ALA A 168 8.99 8.99 -9.07
CA ALA A 168 9.15 9.95 -10.16
C ALA A 168 9.49 9.30 -11.51
N THR A 169 9.97 8.06 -11.52
CA THR A 169 10.32 7.32 -12.74
C THR A 169 9.16 6.52 -13.31
N LEU A 170 8.05 6.41 -12.58
CA LEU A 170 6.86 5.68 -13.02
C LEU A 170 6.07 6.49 -14.06
N ALA A 171 5.31 5.77 -14.90
CA ALA A 171 4.43 6.38 -15.88
C ALA A 171 3.14 6.91 -15.22
N LEU A 172 3.26 7.94 -14.39
CA LEU A 172 2.15 8.47 -13.60
C LEU A 172 1.05 9.09 -14.46
N ASP A 173 1.35 9.48 -15.70
CA ASP A 173 0.36 9.93 -16.68
C ASP A 173 -0.64 8.83 -17.08
N LYS A 174 -0.33 7.56 -16.83
CA LYS A 174 -1.24 6.43 -17.01
C LYS A 174 -2.16 6.20 -15.81
N VAL A 175 -1.88 6.81 -14.68
CA VAL A 175 -2.68 6.70 -13.46
C VAL A 175 -3.93 7.58 -13.59
N THR A 176 -5.09 7.03 -13.24
CA THR A 176 -6.37 7.76 -13.30
C THR A 176 -6.54 8.68 -12.08
N LEU A 177 -6.31 8.13 -10.88
CA LEU A 177 -6.37 8.86 -9.62
C LEU A 177 -5.06 8.70 -8.87
N LEU A 178 -4.42 9.80 -8.52
CA LEU A 178 -3.21 9.83 -7.72
C LEU A 178 -3.51 10.51 -6.38
N PHE A 179 -3.29 9.79 -5.28
CA PHE A 179 -3.54 10.28 -3.92
C PHE A 179 -2.21 10.68 -3.29
N VAL A 180 -2.05 11.94 -2.95
CA VAL A 180 -0.84 12.45 -2.28
C VAL A 180 -1.22 13.39 -1.16
N ASN A 181 -0.38 13.47 -0.12
CA ASN A 181 -0.44 14.58 0.83
C ASN A 181 0.44 15.74 0.33
N GLU A 182 0.41 16.87 1.06
CA GLU A 182 1.21 18.05 0.67
C GLU A 182 2.71 17.73 0.58
N ILE A 183 3.25 17.02 1.56
CA ILE A 183 4.67 16.68 1.63
C ILE A 183 5.06 15.79 0.45
N GLU A 184 4.27 14.78 0.17
CA GLU A 184 4.50 13.87 -0.97
C GLU A 184 4.43 14.59 -2.31
N ALA A 185 3.46 15.49 -2.47
CA ALA A 185 3.34 16.30 -3.68
C ALA A 185 4.58 17.17 -3.91
N MET A 186 5.07 17.82 -2.86
CA MET A 186 6.28 18.65 -2.94
C MET A 186 7.53 17.78 -3.20
N GLN A 187 7.64 16.61 -2.58
CA GLN A 187 8.73 15.69 -2.84
C GLN A 187 8.73 15.18 -4.28
N LEU A 188 7.56 14.80 -4.80
CA LEU A 188 7.43 14.29 -6.17
C LEU A 188 7.81 15.34 -7.23
N THR A 189 7.45 16.59 -7.00
CA THR A 189 7.69 17.69 -7.93
C THR A 189 8.97 18.47 -7.66
N GLN A 190 9.68 18.13 -6.57
CA GLN A 190 10.91 18.80 -6.15
C GLN A 190 10.72 20.32 -5.93
N THR A 191 9.59 20.66 -5.31
CA THR A 191 9.26 22.05 -4.94
C THR A 191 9.03 22.15 -3.44
N GLU A 192 9.08 23.37 -2.92
CA GLU A 192 8.82 23.68 -1.51
C GLU A 192 7.48 24.41 -1.32
N ASN A 193 6.72 24.59 -2.40
CA ASN A 193 5.46 25.31 -2.41
C ASN A 193 4.36 24.40 -2.96
N ILE A 194 3.25 24.28 -2.22
CA ILE A 194 2.16 23.37 -2.58
C ILE A 194 1.42 23.82 -3.86
N ASP A 195 1.30 25.09 -4.10
CA ASP A 195 0.65 25.60 -5.32
C ASP A 195 1.51 25.33 -6.55
N ASP A 196 2.83 25.47 -6.43
CA ASP A 196 3.78 25.10 -7.49
C ASP A 196 3.72 23.60 -7.75
N ALA A 197 3.68 22.79 -6.70
CA ALA A 197 3.56 21.34 -6.83
C ALA A 197 2.28 20.96 -7.60
N ALA A 198 1.15 21.52 -7.24
CA ALA A 198 -0.12 21.28 -7.90
C ALA A 198 -0.08 21.68 -9.38
N HIS A 199 0.54 22.82 -9.69
CA HIS A 199 0.70 23.28 -11.07
C HIS A 199 1.57 22.35 -11.90
N ILE A 200 2.72 21.95 -11.38
CA ILE A 200 3.62 21.01 -12.05
C ILE A 200 2.93 19.67 -12.32
N MET A 201 2.19 19.15 -11.35
CA MET A 201 1.48 17.88 -11.55
C MET A 201 0.39 17.98 -12.62
N ARG A 202 -0.36 19.10 -12.69
CA ARG A 202 -1.34 19.31 -13.75
C ARG A 202 -0.71 19.37 -15.12
N GLU A 203 0.45 20.00 -15.26
CA GLU A 203 1.15 20.08 -16.54
C GLU A 203 1.81 18.76 -16.94
N LYS A 204 2.43 18.09 -15.96
CA LYS A 204 3.20 16.86 -16.22
C LYS A 204 2.30 15.63 -16.38
N TYR A 205 1.17 15.59 -15.69
CA TYR A 205 0.24 14.47 -15.69
C TYR A 205 -1.19 14.93 -16.03
N PRO A 206 -1.41 15.41 -17.27
CA PRO A 206 -2.69 16.04 -17.64
C PRO A 206 -3.88 15.09 -17.62
N ASN A 207 -3.65 13.78 -17.74
CA ASN A 207 -4.69 12.76 -17.75
C ASN A 207 -4.94 12.15 -16.36
N THR A 208 -4.22 12.60 -15.35
CA THR A 208 -4.29 12.09 -13.99
C THR A 208 -5.04 13.08 -13.11
N LYS A 209 -6.10 12.63 -12.46
CA LYS A 209 -6.74 13.41 -11.40
C LYS A 209 -5.93 13.24 -10.12
N VAL A 210 -5.35 14.32 -9.65
CA VAL A 210 -4.60 14.34 -8.39
C VAL A 210 -5.54 14.73 -7.26
N ILE A 211 -5.61 13.87 -6.24
CA ILE A 211 -6.36 14.12 -5.02
C ILE A 211 -5.33 14.40 -3.92
N MET A 212 -5.32 15.63 -3.43
CA MET A 212 -4.34 16.08 -2.46
C MET A 212 -5.00 16.24 -1.09
N THR A 213 -4.46 15.54 -0.10
CA THR A 213 -4.90 15.71 1.28
C THR A 213 -4.09 16.82 1.93
N LEU A 214 -4.77 17.73 2.62
CA LEU A 214 -4.20 18.92 3.22
C LEU A 214 -4.17 18.84 4.76
N GLY A 215 -4.08 17.63 5.31
CA GLY A 215 -4.11 17.39 6.73
C GLY A 215 -5.39 17.96 7.34
N LYS A 216 -5.27 18.88 8.30
CA LYS A 216 -6.44 19.50 8.96
C LYS A 216 -7.25 20.41 8.05
N ALA A 217 -6.72 20.81 6.89
CA ALA A 217 -7.41 21.68 5.93
C ALA A 217 -8.30 20.89 4.94
N GLY A 218 -8.33 19.58 5.00
CA GLY A 218 -9.21 18.74 4.18
C GLY A 218 -8.54 18.19 2.92
N VAL A 219 -9.26 18.20 1.79
CA VAL A 219 -8.81 17.60 0.51
C VAL A 219 -8.94 18.62 -0.62
N LYS A 220 -7.99 18.58 -1.55
CA LYS A 220 -7.98 19.42 -2.74
C LYS A 220 -7.95 18.58 -4.03
#